data_242df7b31151ff166af258fcae56298d
#
_entry.id   242df7b31151ff166af258fcae56298d
#
_cell.length_a   1.000
_cell.length_b   1.000
_cell.length_c   1.000
_cell.angle_alpha   90.00
_cell.angle_beta   90.00
_cell.angle_gamma   90.00
#
_symmetry.space_group_name_H-M   'P 1'
#
loop_
_entity.id
_entity.type
_entity.pdbx_description
1 polymer ?
#
loop_
_entity_poly.entity_id
_entity_poly.type
_entity_poly.pdbx_seq_one_letter_code
_entity_poly.pdbx_strand_id
1 'polypeptide(L)'
;MAIEYTGSLQGKVRAHTPETLAATWLNAYVVLPNTGGAPKVGTVEEFKGETKAYPAVVFCHGSSGVNPQIKIFAQWLADALRVAVVVPDSMQTEDRLTYSSPVPAADYEIIHKMRSQELALAMMEIKHAPWFDGRAIIAGTSEGGVTAARYQADEKMIQEKGRMIFSWSCEDNYHVESHNTHIPDNLPVLNVMSATDKFFSQSNSYLDNPEALGYAGKVLANNPSAEIVLLPGAPHTLMNLPQARDAVQAFINRVLRS
;
A
#
# COMPACT_ATOMS: atom_id res chain seq x y z
N MET A 1 -28.66 10.50 1.39
CA MET A 1 -29.43 9.26 1.63
C MET A 1 -28.56 8.34 2.48
N ALA A 2 -29.12 7.58 3.41
CA ALA A 2 -28.33 6.60 4.17
C ALA A 2 -27.80 5.51 3.23
N ILE A 3 -26.57 5.06 3.45
CA ILE A 3 -25.97 3.99 2.67
C ILE A 3 -26.76 2.69 2.92
N GLU A 4 -27.09 1.98 1.85
CA GLU A 4 -27.57 0.61 1.95
C GLU A 4 -26.35 -0.35 1.89
N TYR A 5 -26.08 -1.05 2.98
CA TYR A 5 -24.98 -1.99 3.09
C TYR A 5 -25.34 -3.33 2.42
N THR A 6 -25.12 -3.40 1.11
CA THR A 6 -25.40 -4.57 0.29
C THR A 6 -24.22 -5.55 0.19
N GLY A 7 -23.09 -5.19 0.80
CA GLY A 7 -21.90 -6.01 0.85
C GLY A 7 -22.00 -7.18 1.82
N SER A 8 -20.90 -7.89 1.98
CA SER A 8 -20.84 -9.07 2.86
C SER A 8 -19.47 -9.19 3.54
N LEU A 9 -19.45 -9.85 4.68
CA LEU A 9 -18.26 -10.20 5.42
C LEU A 9 -18.03 -11.71 5.37
N GLN A 10 -16.77 -12.13 5.27
CA GLN A 10 -16.33 -13.51 5.33
C GLN A 10 -15.11 -13.61 6.24
N GLY A 11 -14.91 -14.78 6.86
CA GLY A 11 -13.83 -15.00 7.82
C GLY A 11 -14.21 -14.57 9.25
N LYS A 12 -13.53 -15.17 10.22
CA LYS A 12 -13.81 -15.01 11.65
C LYS A 12 -12.71 -14.29 12.42
N VAL A 13 -11.48 -14.31 11.90
CA VAL A 13 -10.33 -13.72 12.57
C VAL A 13 -10.34 -12.21 12.39
N ARG A 14 -10.44 -11.49 13.52
CA ARG A 14 -10.60 -10.03 13.60
C ARG A 14 -9.40 -9.32 14.22
N ALA A 15 -8.38 -10.07 14.64
CA ALA A 15 -7.13 -9.54 15.20
C ALA A 15 -6.00 -10.56 15.00
N HIS A 16 -4.78 -10.08 14.88
CA HIS A 16 -3.61 -10.93 14.86
C HIS A 16 -3.29 -11.50 16.25
N THR A 17 -2.82 -12.74 16.27
CA THR A 17 -1.93 -13.23 17.33
C THR A 17 -0.49 -12.86 16.96
N PRO A 18 0.48 -12.97 17.89
CA PRO A 18 1.90 -12.78 17.55
C PRO A 18 2.36 -13.67 16.39
N GLU A 19 1.88 -14.92 16.34
CA GLU A 19 2.24 -15.91 15.33
C GLU A 19 1.65 -15.55 13.95
N THR A 20 0.37 -15.18 13.89
CA THR A 20 -0.26 -14.80 12.62
C THR A 20 0.30 -13.49 12.10
N LEU A 21 0.63 -12.54 12.98
CA LEU A 21 1.29 -11.30 12.60
C LEU A 21 2.70 -11.58 12.04
N ALA A 22 3.51 -12.40 12.73
CA ALA A 22 4.83 -12.80 12.25
C ALA A 22 4.78 -13.51 10.89
N ALA A 23 3.76 -14.35 10.67
CA ALA A 23 3.59 -15.07 9.40
C ALA A 23 3.41 -14.11 8.21
N THR A 24 2.75 -12.96 8.39
CA THR A 24 2.57 -11.97 7.31
C THR A 24 3.89 -11.40 6.81
N TRP A 25 4.89 -11.30 7.67
CA TRP A 25 6.25 -10.86 7.33
C TRP A 25 7.11 -12.00 6.81
N LEU A 26 7.19 -13.12 7.52
CA LEU A 26 8.08 -14.25 7.16
C LEU A 26 7.75 -14.83 5.80
N ASN A 27 6.46 -14.89 5.46
CA ASN A 27 5.95 -15.36 4.17
C ASN A 27 5.61 -14.20 3.20
N ALA A 28 6.06 -12.97 3.49
CA ALA A 28 5.88 -11.86 2.57
C ALA A 28 6.43 -12.20 1.19
N TYR A 29 5.73 -11.77 0.15
CA TYR A 29 6.21 -11.88 -1.22
C TYR A 29 7.35 -10.89 -1.44
N VAL A 30 8.54 -11.38 -1.71
CA VAL A 30 9.74 -10.57 -1.92
C VAL A 30 10.23 -10.70 -3.36
N VAL A 31 10.58 -9.57 -3.96
CA VAL A 31 11.22 -9.51 -5.28
C VAL A 31 12.50 -8.71 -5.17
N LEU A 32 13.62 -9.33 -5.50
CA LEU A 32 14.93 -8.69 -5.47
C LEU A 32 15.45 -8.45 -6.90
N PRO A 33 16.11 -7.30 -7.17
CA PRO A 33 16.77 -7.04 -8.43
C PRO A 33 17.81 -8.10 -8.74
N ASN A 34 17.92 -8.46 -10.02
CA ASN A 34 18.97 -9.36 -10.50
C ASN A 34 19.69 -8.72 -11.69
N THR A 35 21.02 -8.66 -11.63
CA THR A 35 21.82 -8.02 -12.68
C THR A 35 22.05 -8.93 -13.89
N GLY A 36 21.84 -10.23 -13.74
CA GLY A 36 22.13 -11.22 -14.79
C GLY A 36 20.89 -11.90 -15.38
N GLY A 37 19.68 -11.43 -15.07
CA GLY A 37 18.45 -12.07 -15.55
C GLY A 37 17.20 -11.48 -14.91
N ALA A 38 16.10 -12.24 -14.96
CA ALA A 38 14.85 -11.84 -14.33
C ALA A 38 15.02 -11.64 -12.81
N PRO A 39 14.23 -10.76 -12.17
CA PRO A 39 14.25 -10.56 -10.73
C PRO A 39 14.10 -11.89 -9.96
N LYS A 40 14.76 -12.00 -8.82
CA LYS A 40 14.61 -13.14 -7.92
C LYS A 40 13.29 -12.97 -7.16
N VAL A 41 12.49 -14.02 -7.06
CA VAL A 41 11.21 -14.04 -6.35
C VAL A 41 11.27 -15.09 -5.25
N GLY A 42 10.79 -14.74 -4.07
CA GLY A 42 10.77 -15.64 -2.91
C GLY A 42 10.10 -14.99 -1.71
N THR A 43 10.45 -15.45 -0.52
CA THR A 43 9.98 -14.94 0.77
C THR A 43 11.14 -14.28 1.54
N VAL A 44 10.81 -13.61 2.65
CA VAL A 44 11.85 -13.06 3.56
C VAL A 44 12.77 -14.17 4.05
N GLU A 45 12.21 -15.33 4.37
CA GLU A 45 12.96 -16.51 4.86
C GLU A 45 13.95 -17.03 3.82
N GLU A 46 13.52 -17.13 2.56
CA GLU A 46 14.36 -17.64 1.47
C GLU A 46 15.53 -16.71 1.12
N PHE A 47 15.41 -15.41 1.42
CA PHE A 47 16.44 -14.42 1.13
C PHE A 47 17.35 -14.06 2.33
N LYS A 48 17.34 -14.82 3.40
CA LYS A 48 18.24 -14.62 4.55
C LYS A 48 19.73 -14.68 4.22
N GLY A 49 20.08 -15.40 3.16
CA GLY A 49 21.47 -15.54 2.67
C GLY A 49 21.86 -14.53 1.59
N GLU A 50 20.98 -13.61 1.20
CA GLU A 50 21.30 -12.61 0.18
C GLU A 50 22.29 -11.58 0.73
N THR A 51 23.30 -11.23 -0.06
CA THR A 51 24.38 -10.32 0.39
C THR A 51 24.34 -8.95 -0.28
N LYS A 52 23.58 -8.81 -1.34
CA LYS A 52 23.46 -7.54 -2.07
C LYS A 52 22.28 -6.75 -1.56
N ALA A 53 22.55 -5.54 -1.07
CA ALA A 53 21.54 -4.66 -0.52
C ALA A 53 21.01 -3.67 -1.58
N TYR A 54 19.72 -3.31 -1.42
CA TYR A 54 18.99 -2.41 -2.30
C TYR A 54 18.09 -1.48 -1.48
N PRO A 55 17.73 -0.30 -1.99
CA PRO A 55 16.58 0.42 -1.46
C PRO A 55 15.32 -0.42 -1.65
N ALA A 56 14.35 -0.27 -0.78
CA ALA A 56 13.17 -1.13 -0.79
C ALA A 56 11.86 -0.36 -0.89
N VAL A 57 10.87 -0.98 -1.52
CA VAL A 57 9.45 -0.61 -1.44
C VAL A 57 8.74 -1.63 -0.57
N VAL A 58 8.20 -1.18 0.57
CA VAL A 58 7.27 -1.95 1.40
C VAL A 58 5.88 -1.68 0.88
N PHE A 59 5.28 -2.67 0.21
CA PHE A 59 4.04 -2.52 -0.53
C PHE A 59 2.87 -3.21 0.18
N CYS A 60 1.87 -2.44 0.61
CA CYS A 60 0.64 -2.97 1.19
C CYS A 60 -0.36 -3.31 0.06
N HIS A 61 -0.68 -4.60 -0.09
CA HIS A 61 -1.66 -5.07 -1.08
C HIS A 61 -3.09 -4.64 -0.75
N GLY A 62 -4.00 -4.63 -1.73
CA GLY A 62 -5.43 -4.40 -1.54
C GLY A 62 -6.16 -5.61 -0.93
N SER A 63 -7.50 -5.52 -0.85
CA SER A 63 -8.36 -6.56 -0.25
C SER A 63 -8.26 -7.94 -0.91
N SER A 64 -7.74 -8.02 -2.13
CA SER A 64 -7.57 -9.28 -2.88
C SER A 64 -6.22 -9.99 -2.64
N GLY A 65 -5.44 -9.56 -1.64
CA GLY A 65 -4.16 -10.19 -1.32
C GLY A 65 -3.06 -9.94 -2.35
N VAL A 66 -2.03 -10.78 -2.31
CA VAL A 66 -0.87 -10.74 -3.25
C VAL A 66 -1.28 -11.37 -4.59
N ASN A 67 -2.12 -10.68 -5.33
CA ASN A 67 -2.67 -11.11 -6.61
C ASN A 67 -1.69 -10.89 -7.79
N PRO A 68 -2.01 -11.41 -9.01
CA PRO A 68 -1.13 -11.27 -10.17
C PRO A 68 -0.74 -9.83 -10.52
N GLN A 69 -1.62 -8.84 -10.31
CA GLN A 69 -1.31 -7.44 -10.62
C GLN A 69 -0.24 -6.87 -9.67
N ILE A 70 -0.29 -7.24 -8.40
CA ILE A 70 0.74 -6.91 -7.41
C ILE A 70 2.08 -7.55 -7.79
N LYS A 71 2.07 -8.83 -8.17
CA LYS A 71 3.27 -9.56 -8.58
C LYS A 71 3.93 -8.93 -9.81
N ILE A 72 3.14 -8.58 -10.83
CA ILE A 72 3.63 -7.90 -12.04
C ILE A 72 4.25 -6.55 -11.69
N PHE A 73 3.60 -5.77 -10.83
CA PHE A 73 4.11 -4.46 -10.41
C PHE A 73 5.40 -4.58 -9.61
N ALA A 74 5.46 -5.50 -8.64
CA ALA A 74 6.66 -5.75 -7.85
C ALA A 74 7.86 -6.20 -8.71
N GLN A 75 7.63 -7.10 -9.66
CA GLN A 75 8.67 -7.55 -10.58
C GLN A 75 9.16 -6.41 -11.48
N TRP A 76 8.26 -5.58 -11.99
CA TRP A 76 8.63 -4.40 -12.76
C TRP A 76 9.47 -3.40 -11.94
N LEU A 77 9.10 -3.12 -10.69
CA LEU A 77 9.88 -2.26 -9.79
C LEU A 77 11.31 -2.79 -9.61
N ALA A 78 11.45 -4.08 -9.35
CA ALA A 78 12.75 -4.72 -9.14
C ALA A 78 13.59 -4.75 -10.43
N ASP A 79 12.98 -5.02 -11.56
CA ASP A 79 13.68 -5.10 -12.84
C ASP A 79 14.08 -3.74 -13.39
N ALA A 80 13.10 -2.84 -13.53
CA ALA A 80 13.30 -1.54 -14.18
C ALA A 80 13.99 -0.52 -13.26
N LEU A 81 13.63 -0.50 -11.97
CA LEU A 81 14.06 0.55 -11.04
C LEU A 81 15.12 0.10 -10.03
N ARG A 82 15.46 -1.19 -10.04
CA ARG A 82 16.50 -1.77 -9.17
C ARG A 82 16.23 -1.56 -7.67
N VAL A 83 14.98 -1.62 -7.27
CA VAL A 83 14.57 -1.59 -5.86
C VAL A 83 14.08 -2.96 -5.44
N ALA A 84 14.39 -3.38 -4.22
CA ALA A 84 13.75 -4.54 -3.61
C ALA A 84 12.28 -4.23 -3.34
N VAL A 85 11.40 -5.21 -3.47
CA VAL A 85 10.00 -5.05 -3.12
C VAL A 85 9.63 -6.12 -2.11
N VAL A 86 9.03 -5.73 -1.00
CA VAL A 86 8.47 -6.65 -0.01
C VAL A 86 6.99 -6.34 0.18
N VAL A 87 6.17 -7.37 0.03
CA VAL A 87 4.71 -7.28 0.17
C VAL A 87 4.30 -8.17 1.35
N PRO A 88 4.14 -7.61 2.58
CA PRO A 88 3.57 -8.38 3.69
C PRO A 88 2.24 -8.98 3.26
N ASP A 89 2.08 -10.29 3.48
CA ASP A 89 0.91 -11.00 2.99
C ASP A 89 -0.12 -11.22 4.11
N SER A 90 -1.11 -10.35 4.18
CA SER A 90 -2.20 -10.43 5.15
C SER A 90 -3.01 -11.73 5.06
N MET A 91 -2.99 -12.39 3.89
CA MET A 91 -3.73 -13.64 3.67
C MET A 91 -3.03 -14.88 4.26
N GLN A 92 -1.85 -14.71 4.85
CA GLN A 92 -1.22 -15.75 5.69
C GLN A 92 -1.98 -15.96 7.01
N THR A 93 -2.87 -15.03 7.39
CA THR A 93 -3.80 -15.24 8.51
C THR A 93 -5.00 -16.03 8.00
N GLU A 94 -5.03 -17.33 8.31
CA GLU A 94 -6.14 -18.20 7.94
C GLU A 94 -7.47 -17.68 8.50
N ASP A 95 -8.55 -17.76 7.70
CA ASP A 95 -9.90 -17.27 8.05
C ASP A 95 -9.94 -15.77 8.47
N ARG A 96 -8.98 -14.97 7.98
CA ARG A 96 -8.96 -13.51 8.17
C ARG A 96 -10.26 -12.89 7.67
N LEU A 97 -10.78 -11.92 8.44
CA LEU A 97 -11.93 -11.12 7.99
C LEU A 97 -11.66 -10.48 6.63
N THR A 98 -12.58 -10.72 5.69
CA THR A 98 -12.59 -10.14 4.34
C THR A 98 -13.99 -9.60 4.04
N TYR A 99 -14.13 -8.82 2.99
CA TYR A 99 -15.38 -8.17 2.65
C TYR A 99 -15.63 -8.06 1.14
N SER A 100 -16.89 -7.87 0.78
CA SER A 100 -17.31 -7.21 -0.44
C SER A 100 -18.04 -5.91 -0.08
N SER A 101 -17.67 -4.79 -0.72
CA SER A 101 -18.23 -3.47 -0.41
C SER A 101 -19.65 -3.26 -0.96
N PRO A 102 -20.50 -2.39 -0.33
CA PRO A 102 -20.21 -1.68 0.92
C PRO A 102 -20.66 -2.46 2.18
N VAL A 103 -19.84 -2.36 3.24
CA VAL A 103 -20.18 -2.80 4.59
C VAL A 103 -20.03 -1.63 5.57
N PRO A 104 -20.51 -1.70 6.83
CA PRO A 104 -20.31 -0.62 7.81
C PRO A 104 -18.85 -0.26 8.02
N ALA A 105 -18.56 1.06 8.19
CA ALA A 105 -17.20 1.56 8.40
C ALA A 105 -16.46 0.86 9.55
N ALA A 106 -17.16 0.55 10.65
CA ALA A 106 -16.61 -0.17 11.79
C ALA A 106 -16.04 -1.56 11.43
N ASP A 107 -16.61 -2.23 10.42
CA ASP A 107 -16.10 -3.53 9.95
C ASP A 107 -14.80 -3.37 9.13
N TYR A 108 -14.71 -2.32 8.33
CA TYR A 108 -13.45 -1.98 7.65
C TYR A 108 -12.36 -1.62 8.66
N GLU A 109 -12.68 -0.89 9.75
CA GLU A 109 -11.69 -0.48 10.75
C GLU A 109 -11.06 -1.67 11.49
N ILE A 110 -11.78 -2.78 11.66
CA ILE A 110 -11.18 -4.04 12.15
C ILE A 110 -10.04 -4.47 11.23
N ILE A 111 -10.29 -4.47 9.93
CA ILE A 111 -9.29 -4.86 8.93
C ILE A 111 -8.15 -3.85 8.87
N HIS A 112 -8.46 -2.56 8.83
CA HIS A 112 -7.44 -1.50 8.82
C HIS A 112 -6.51 -1.57 10.03
N LYS A 113 -7.02 -1.93 11.20
CA LYS A 113 -6.22 -2.16 12.40
C LYS A 113 -5.23 -3.33 12.21
N MET A 114 -5.69 -4.44 11.66
CA MET A 114 -4.80 -5.58 11.35
C MET A 114 -3.71 -5.17 10.35
N ARG A 115 -4.11 -4.50 9.27
CA ARG A 115 -3.20 -4.02 8.22
C ARG A 115 -2.14 -3.04 8.73
N SER A 116 -2.53 -2.15 9.67
CA SER A 116 -1.60 -1.22 10.31
C SER A 116 -0.54 -1.95 11.14
N GLN A 117 -0.91 -3.03 11.84
CA GLN A 117 0.03 -3.86 12.59
C GLN A 117 1.02 -4.58 11.67
N GLU A 118 0.55 -5.09 10.51
CA GLU A 118 1.39 -5.74 9.51
C GLU A 118 2.45 -4.78 8.93
N LEU A 119 2.05 -3.56 8.56
CA LEU A 119 2.99 -2.55 8.06
C LEU A 119 3.98 -2.12 9.15
N ALA A 120 3.51 -1.91 10.39
CA ALA A 120 4.37 -1.56 11.50
C ALA A 120 5.43 -2.65 11.74
N LEU A 121 5.04 -3.94 11.75
CA LEU A 121 5.98 -5.05 11.85
C LEU A 121 6.96 -5.06 10.69
N ALA A 122 6.48 -4.91 9.45
CA ALA A 122 7.36 -4.90 8.27
C ALA A 122 8.40 -3.78 8.34
N MET A 123 8.02 -2.57 8.77
CA MET A 123 8.95 -1.44 8.91
C MET A 123 9.92 -1.60 10.09
N MET A 124 9.54 -2.39 11.11
CA MET A 124 10.42 -2.73 12.22
C MET A 124 11.44 -3.81 11.82
N GLU A 125 11.00 -4.81 11.05
CA GLU A 125 11.81 -5.99 10.72
C GLU A 125 12.70 -5.80 9.48
N ILE A 126 12.33 -4.95 8.53
CA ILE A 126 13.07 -4.79 7.27
C ILE A 126 14.53 -4.36 7.49
N LYS A 127 14.83 -3.62 8.57
CA LYS A 127 16.21 -3.22 8.93
C LYS A 127 17.15 -4.40 9.18
N HIS A 128 16.59 -5.58 9.47
CA HIS A 128 17.32 -6.82 9.70
C HIS A 128 17.49 -7.65 8.44
N ALA A 129 16.84 -7.28 7.34
CA ALA A 129 16.96 -7.99 6.07
C ALA A 129 18.31 -7.70 5.40
N PRO A 130 19.13 -8.72 5.08
CA PRO A 130 20.48 -8.50 4.54
C PRO A 130 20.49 -7.86 3.14
N TRP A 131 19.36 -7.90 2.46
CA TRP A 131 19.15 -7.28 1.14
C TRP A 131 18.64 -5.84 1.21
N PHE A 132 18.48 -5.24 2.39
CA PHE A 132 18.01 -3.87 2.56
C PHE A 132 19.16 -2.90 2.84
N ASP A 133 19.20 -1.76 2.16
CA ASP A 133 20.27 -0.76 2.27
C ASP A 133 19.97 0.41 3.23
N GLY A 134 18.83 0.38 3.91
CA GLY A 134 18.39 1.42 4.85
C GLY A 134 17.45 2.47 4.26
N ARG A 135 17.14 2.44 2.96
CA ARG A 135 16.24 3.39 2.30
C ARG A 135 14.91 2.73 1.93
N ALA A 136 13.83 3.10 2.58
CA ALA A 136 12.50 2.54 2.35
C ALA A 136 11.52 3.58 1.78
N ILE A 137 10.69 3.14 0.84
CA ILE A 137 9.45 3.81 0.43
C ILE A 137 8.29 2.92 0.88
N ILE A 138 7.28 3.51 1.50
CA ILE A 138 6.02 2.83 1.81
C ILE A 138 5.08 3.02 0.62
N ALA A 139 4.43 1.94 0.20
CA ALA A 139 3.43 2.00 -0.86
C ALA A 139 2.21 1.14 -0.52
N GLY A 140 1.09 1.43 -1.17
CA GLY A 140 -0.10 0.60 -1.01
C GLY A 140 -1.20 0.96 -2.00
N THR A 141 -2.11 0.00 -2.22
CA THR A 141 -3.25 0.17 -3.13
C THR A 141 -4.56 -0.18 -2.45
N SER A 142 -5.60 0.63 -2.68
CA SER A 142 -6.95 0.38 -2.13
C SER A 142 -6.91 0.24 -0.59
N GLU A 143 -7.33 -0.88 -0.01
CA GLU A 143 -7.16 -1.20 1.42
C GLU A 143 -5.72 -0.96 1.92
N GLY A 144 -4.72 -1.38 1.15
CA GLY A 144 -3.31 -1.10 1.44
C GLY A 144 -2.93 0.37 1.27
N GLY A 145 -3.65 1.12 0.45
CA GLY A 145 -3.50 2.57 0.32
C GLY A 145 -3.92 3.30 1.60
N VAL A 146 -5.03 2.86 2.24
CA VAL A 146 -5.44 3.33 3.58
C VAL A 146 -4.32 3.09 4.58
N THR A 147 -3.76 1.87 4.59
CA THR A 147 -2.67 1.48 5.49
C THR A 147 -1.44 2.37 5.30
N ALA A 148 -1.00 2.57 4.06
CA ALA A 148 0.14 3.44 3.74
C ALA A 148 -0.11 4.89 4.14
N ALA A 149 -1.33 5.42 3.91
CA ALA A 149 -1.69 6.79 4.24
C ALA A 149 -1.72 7.06 5.74
N ARG A 150 -2.14 6.07 6.54
CA ARG A 150 -2.29 6.17 7.99
C ARG A 150 -1.01 5.85 8.78
N TYR A 151 0.04 5.36 8.13
CA TYR A 151 1.26 4.95 8.81
C TYR A 151 1.90 6.11 9.59
N GLN A 152 2.29 5.81 10.81
CA GLN A 152 3.09 6.69 11.67
C GLN A 152 4.33 5.91 12.12
N ALA A 153 5.50 6.47 11.82
CA ALA A 153 6.74 5.86 12.29
C ALA A 153 6.90 6.04 13.80
N ASP A 154 7.26 4.97 14.49
CA ASP A 154 7.81 5.02 15.85
C ASP A 154 9.30 5.40 15.75
N GLU A 155 9.87 5.97 16.81
CA GLU A 155 11.31 6.32 16.89
C GLU A 155 12.26 5.12 16.65
N LYS A 156 11.78 3.91 16.91
CA LYS A 156 12.53 2.65 16.71
C LYS A 156 12.46 2.13 15.29
N MET A 157 11.56 2.67 14.45
CA MET A 157 11.34 2.25 13.08
C MET A 157 12.22 3.06 12.12
N ILE A 158 12.38 2.50 10.91
CA ILE A 158 13.04 3.20 9.83
C ILE A 158 12.12 4.35 9.37
N GLN A 159 12.72 5.53 9.20
CA GLN A 159 12.04 6.66 8.60
C GLN A 159 11.95 6.44 7.08
N GLU A 160 10.75 6.40 6.55
CA GLU A 160 10.53 6.29 5.12
C GLU A 160 11.06 7.51 4.36
N LYS A 161 11.49 7.29 3.12
CA LYS A 161 11.95 8.34 2.20
C LYS A 161 10.83 8.97 1.38
N GLY A 162 9.67 8.30 1.31
CA GLY A 162 8.48 8.76 0.61
C GLY A 162 7.37 7.74 0.65
N ARG A 163 6.18 8.11 0.16
CA ARG A 163 5.01 7.24 0.05
C ARG A 163 4.42 7.24 -1.34
N MET A 164 3.92 6.08 -1.77
CA MET A 164 3.13 5.93 -3.00
C MET A 164 1.75 5.35 -2.63
N ILE A 165 0.70 6.09 -2.89
CA ILE A 165 -0.67 5.75 -2.53
C ILE A 165 -1.48 5.60 -3.81
N PHE A 166 -1.90 4.37 -4.10
CA PHE A 166 -2.69 4.03 -5.28
C PHE A 166 -4.13 3.74 -4.89
N SER A 167 -5.06 4.27 -5.68
CA SER A 167 -6.49 3.94 -5.54
C SER A 167 -7.03 4.10 -4.12
N TRP A 168 -6.59 5.16 -3.44
CA TRP A 168 -7.09 5.65 -2.17
C TRP A 168 -7.04 7.18 -2.15
N SER A 169 -8.20 7.81 -1.92
CA SER A 169 -8.34 9.27 -1.98
C SER A 169 -7.83 10.01 -0.75
N CYS A 170 -7.52 9.32 0.33
CA CYS A 170 -7.16 9.91 1.63
C CYS A 170 -8.25 10.84 2.19
N GLU A 171 -9.50 10.57 1.90
CA GLU A 171 -10.66 11.35 2.33
C GLU A 171 -11.60 10.50 3.15
N ASP A 172 -12.43 11.16 3.99
CA ASP A 172 -13.54 10.52 4.68
C ASP A 172 -14.55 10.01 3.66
N ASN A 173 -14.97 8.77 3.81
CA ASN A 173 -15.94 8.10 2.97
C ASN A 173 -16.43 6.82 3.65
N TYR A 174 -17.32 6.07 3.00
CA TYR A 174 -17.93 4.85 3.52
C TYR A 174 -16.95 3.78 4.03
N HIS A 175 -15.69 3.82 3.58
CA HIS A 175 -14.69 2.78 3.84
C HIS A 175 -13.89 3.01 5.13
N VAL A 176 -14.09 4.12 5.80
CA VAL A 176 -13.36 4.51 7.02
C VAL A 176 -14.29 5.29 7.96
N GLU A 177 -14.09 5.16 9.27
CA GLU A 177 -14.73 6.07 10.25
C GLU A 177 -14.14 7.49 10.15
N SER A 178 -12.85 7.59 9.86
CA SER A 178 -12.14 8.81 9.50
C SER A 178 -10.92 8.45 8.66
N HIS A 179 -10.54 9.30 7.71
CA HIS A 179 -9.38 8.99 6.84
C HIS A 179 -8.07 8.84 7.64
N ASN A 180 -7.93 9.57 8.78
CA ASN A 180 -6.78 9.49 9.68
C ASN A 180 -5.43 9.46 8.94
N THR A 181 -5.30 10.26 7.89
CA THR A 181 -4.06 10.32 7.09
C THR A 181 -2.98 11.03 7.90
N HIS A 182 -1.83 10.36 8.04
CA HIS A 182 -0.66 10.86 8.74
C HIS A 182 0.54 10.89 7.81
N ILE A 183 0.66 11.96 7.04
CA ILE A 183 1.76 12.18 6.11
C ILE A 183 2.51 13.43 6.59
N PRO A 184 3.81 13.33 6.94
CA PRO A 184 4.60 14.51 7.27
C PRO A 184 4.58 15.56 6.15
N ASP A 185 4.47 16.85 6.48
CA ASP A 185 4.25 17.94 5.52
C ASP A 185 5.33 18.05 4.42
N ASN A 186 6.52 17.57 4.69
CA ASN A 186 7.66 17.62 3.75
C ASN A 186 8.06 16.25 3.20
N LEU A 187 7.33 15.18 3.56
CA LEU A 187 7.58 13.85 3.02
C LEU A 187 7.17 13.80 1.55
N PRO A 188 8.03 13.35 0.62
CA PRO A 188 7.62 13.08 -0.75
C PRO A 188 6.46 12.08 -0.82
N VAL A 189 5.39 12.45 -1.54
CA VAL A 189 4.20 11.59 -1.72
C VAL A 189 3.79 11.58 -3.16
N LEU A 190 3.47 10.40 -3.67
CA LEU A 190 2.80 10.20 -4.95
C LEU A 190 1.42 9.59 -4.71
N ASN A 191 0.35 10.30 -5.04
CA ASN A 191 -1.00 9.77 -5.07
C ASN A 191 -1.44 9.54 -6.51
N VAL A 192 -1.77 8.29 -6.87
CA VAL A 192 -2.25 7.93 -8.22
C VAL A 192 -3.66 7.40 -8.13
N MET A 193 -4.60 8.08 -8.78
CA MET A 193 -6.02 7.78 -8.73
C MET A 193 -6.63 7.69 -10.13
N SER A 194 -7.65 6.88 -10.26
CA SER A 194 -8.59 7.01 -11.37
C SER A 194 -9.52 8.19 -11.11
N ALA A 195 -9.67 9.07 -12.10
CA ALA A 195 -10.62 10.19 -11.97
C ALA A 195 -12.08 9.72 -11.83
N THR A 196 -12.36 8.47 -12.23
CA THR A 196 -13.67 7.82 -12.12
C THR A 196 -13.58 6.51 -11.33
N ASP A 197 -12.78 6.51 -10.24
CA ASP A 197 -12.63 5.34 -9.39
C ASP A 197 -13.99 4.88 -8.84
N LYS A 198 -14.33 3.61 -9.08
CA LYS A 198 -15.63 3.06 -8.71
C LYS A 198 -15.87 2.93 -7.20
N PHE A 199 -14.82 3.09 -6.37
CA PHE A 199 -14.93 2.98 -4.92
C PHE A 199 -14.76 4.33 -4.22
N PHE A 200 -13.82 5.19 -4.69
CA PHE A 200 -13.37 6.36 -3.95
C PHE A 200 -13.52 7.68 -4.71
N SER A 201 -14.19 7.70 -5.87
CA SER A 201 -14.53 8.94 -6.57
C SER A 201 -16.03 9.25 -6.46
N GLN A 202 -16.40 10.44 -6.91
CA GLN A 202 -17.81 10.87 -7.02
C GLN A 202 -18.66 9.96 -7.94
N SER A 203 -18.02 9.08 -8.71
CA SER A 203 -18.73 8.06 -9.51
C SER A 203 -19.35 6.95 -8.67
N ASN A 204 -18.93 6.83 -7.39
CA ASN A 204 -19.49 5.84 -6.47
C ASN A 204 -20.77 6.35 -5.82
N SER A 205 -21.90 5.68 -6.06
CA SER A 205 -23.21 6.07 -5.51
C SER A 205 -23.31 5.94 -3.98
N TYR A 206 -22.42 5.17 -3.35
CA TYR A 206 -22.39 4.98 -1.88
C TYR A 206 -21.12 5.57 -1.24
N LEU A 207 -20.53 6.57 -1.87
CA LEU A 207 -19.30 7.21 -1.37
C LEU A 207 -19.48 7.86 0.02
N ASP A 208 -20.69 8.32 0.33
CA ASP A 208 -21.09 8.97 1.59
C ASP A 208 -20.31 10.26 1.93
N ASN A 209 -19.75 10.90 0.93
CA ASN A 209 -19.11 12.20 1.08
C ASN A 209 -19.31 13.04 -0.19
N PRO A 210 -20.29 13.95 -0.20
CA PRO A 210 -20.56 14.81 -1.36
C PRO A 210 -19.42 15.82 -1.64
N GLU A 211 -18.58 16.09 -0.63
CA GLU A 211 -17.47 17.04 -0.73
C GLU A 211 -16.14 16.38 -1.11
N ALA A 212 -16.11 15.05 -1.29
CA ALA A 212 -14.90 14.34 -1.68
C ALA A 212 -14.44 14.76 -3.07
N LEU A 213 -13.13 14.93 -3.21
CA LEU A 213 -12.50 15.19 -4.51
C LEU A 213 -12.21 13.88 -5.29
N GLY A 214 -12.17 12.75 -4.57
CA GLY A 214 -11.78 11.46 -5.12
C GLY A 214 -10.27 11.26 -5.25
N TYR A 215 -9.47 12.13 -4.64
CA TYR A 215 -8.00 12.07 -4.59
C TYR A 215 -7.46 12.88 -3.40
N ALA A 216 -6.19 12.73 -3.05
CA ALA A 216 -5.60 13.28 -1.83
C ALA A 216 -5.37 14.81 -1.86
N GLY A 217 -6.10 15.58 -2.70
CA GLY A 217 -5.87 16.99 -2.91
C GLY A 217 -6.02 17.85 -1.66
N LYS A 218 -7.03 17.56 -0.81
CA LYS A 218 -7.25 18.32 0.42
C LYS A 218 -6.17 18.03 1.46
N VAL A 219 -5.87 16.76 1.67
CA VAL A 219 -4.91 16.30 2.68
C VAL A 219 -3.48 16.67 2.34
N LEU A 220 -3.13 16.73 1.06
CA LEU A 220 -1.79 17.05 0.58
C LEU A 220 -1.61 18.52 0.16
N ALA A 221 -2.62 19.37 0.36
CA ALA A 221 -2.61 20.76 -0.12
C ALA A 221 -1.40 21.58 0.37
N ASN A 222 -0.89 21.30 1.55
CA ASN A 222 0.25 21.99 2.16
C ASN A 222 1.58 21.26 2.00
N ASN A 223 1.60 20.10 1.36
CA ASN A 223 2.84 19.34 1.15
C ASN A 223 3.48 19.73 -0.20
N PRO A 224 4.59 20.50 -0.20
CA PRO A 224 5.24 20.97 -1.44
C PRO A 224 5.92 19.85 -2.23
N SER A 225 6.08 18.66 -1.62
CA SER A 225 6.70 17.48 -2.23
C SER A 225 5.68 16.45 -2.70
N ALA A 226 4.39 16.79 -2.63
CA ALA A 226 3.32 15.91 -3.08
C ALA A 226 3.11 16.00 -4.59
N GLU A 227 2.89 14.86 -5.21
CA GLU A 227 2.46 14.71 -6.60
C GLU A 227 1.13 13.96 -6.64
N ILE A 228 0.19 14.47 -7.43
CA ILE A 228 -1.10 13.83 -7.65
C ILE A 228 -1.27 13.56 -9.13
N VAL A 229 -1.51 12.31 -9.48
CA VAL A 229 -1.74 11.86 -10.85
C VAL A 229 -3.15 11.30 -10.96
N LEU A 230 -3.98 11.98 -11.73
CA LEU A 230 -5.35 11.55 -12.03
C LEU A 230 -5.39 10.94 -13.43
N LEU A 231 -5.81 9.69 -13.52
CA LEU A 231 -5.90 8.95 -14.78
C LEU A 231 -7.38 8.83 -15.21
N PRO A 232 -7.80 9.58 -16.24
CA PRO A 232 -9.18 9.52 -16.73
C PRO A 232 -9.54 8.12 -17.24
N GLY A 233 -10.67 7.58 -16.80
CA GLY A 233 -11.18 6.28 -17.26
C GLY A 233 -10.33 5.06 -16.87
N ALA A 234 -9.35 5.23 -15.99
CA ALA A 234 -8.55 4.12 -15.51
C ALA A 234 -9.37 3.16 -14.61
N PRO A 235 -9.06 1.87 -14.60
CA PRO A 235 -9.66 0.94 -13.65
C PRO A 235 -9.18 1.23 -12.23
N HIS A 236 -9.86 0.66 -11.21
CA HIS A 236 -9.41 0.75 -9.81
C HIS A 236 -7.99 0.17 -9.61
N THR A 237 -7.67 -0.95 -10.23
CA THR A 237 -6.31 -1.54 -10.21
C THR A 237 -5.47 -0.92 -11.33
N LEU A 238 -4.82 0.21 -11.06
CA LEU A 238 -4.19 1.07 -12.08
C LEU A 238 -2.65 1.08 -12.08
N MET A 239 -1.98 0.52 -11.04
CA MET A 239 -0.52 0.66 -10.86
C MET A 239 0.31 0.11 -12.03
N ASN A 240 -0.24 -0.77 -12.86
CA ASN A 240 0.45 -1.34 -14.02
C ASN A 240 0.21 -0.57 -15.33
N LEU A 241 -0.63 0.47 -15.31
CA LEU A 241 -0.81 1.32 -16.50
C LEU A 241 0.48 2.08 -16.81
N PRO A 242 0.80 2.32 -18.10
CA PRO A 242 2.02 3.03 -18.49
C PRO A 242 2.19 4.36 -17.77
N GLN A 243 1.13 5.19 -17.73
CA GLN A 243 1.16 6.50 -17.09
C GLN A 243 1.42 6.42 -15.57
N ALA A 244 0.87 5.39 -14.90
CA ALA A 244 1.14 5.15 -13.48
C ALA A 244 2.60 4.74 -13.27
N ARG A 245 3.14 3.87 -14.13
CA ARG A 245 4.56 3.46 -14.08
C ARG A 245 5.51 4.61 -14.37
N ASP A 246 5.20 5.48 -15.31
CA ASP A 246 6.00 6.68 -15.61
C ASP A 246 6.07 7.60 -14.38
N ALA A 247 4.94 7.85 -13.71
CA ALA A 247 4.90 8.64 -12.48
C ALA A 247 5.71 7.98 -11.35
N VAL A 248 5.57 6.66 -11.16
CA VAL A 248 6.32 5.89 -10.17
C VAL A 248 7.82 5.95 -10.44
N GLN A 249 8.24 5.79 -11.68
CA GLN A 249 9.65 5.85 -12.07
C GLN A 249 10.24 7.24 -11.78
N ALA A 250 9.53 8.31 -12.13
CA ALA A 250 9.94 9.68 -11.85
C ALA A 250 10.08 9.90 -10.33
N PHE A 251 9.07 9.48 -9.57
CA PHE A 251 9.04 9.59 -8.12
C PHE A 251 10.20 8.83 -7.44
N ILE A 252 10.39 7.55 -7.76
CA ILE A 252 11.45 6.72 -7.16
C ILE A 252 12.83 7.28 -7.50
N ASN A 253 13.05 7.71 -8.75
CA ASN A 253 14.32 8.31 -9.14
C ASN A 253 14.63 9.58 -8.34
N ARG A 254 13.64 10.43 -8.12
CA ARG A 254 13.80 11.65 -7.31
C ARG A 254 14.07 11.32 -5.84
N VAL A 255 13.34 10.37 -5.25
CA VAL A 255 13.37 10.10 -3.80
C VAL A 255 14.57 9.27 -3.38
N LEU A 256 15.02 8.33 -4.21
CA LEU A 256 16.06 7.37 -3.84
C LEU A 256 17.42 7.64 -4.49
N ARG A 257 17.50 8.50 -5.50
CA ARG A 257 18.74 8.77 -6.23
C ARG A 257 19.23 10.20 -6.11
N SER A 258 18.49 11.04 -5.37
CA SER A 258 18.91 12.40 -4.97
C SER A 258 19.94 12.38 -3.86
#